data_58cbaf62c9c1754e3b86378d7eda9f55
#
_entry.id   58cbaf62c9c1754e3b86378d7eda9f55
#
_cell.length_a   1.000
_cell.length_b   1.000
_cell.length_c   1.000
_cell.angle_alpha   90.00
_cell.angle_beta   90.00
_cell.angle_gamma   90.00
#
_symmetry.space_group_name_H-M   'P 1'
#
loop_
_entity.id
_entity.type
_entity.pdbx_description
1 polymer ?
#
loop_
_entity_poly.entity_id
_entity_poly.type
_entity_poly.pdbx_seq_one_letter_code
_entity_poly.pdbx_strand_id
1 'polypeptide(L)'
;AKGLHYDIPIVPQSQYEVGLVTKSFSDSTITITVLNEYEQLQWCVLWQDTRATKSVEYNPSDDQAIISIEPAWRESKGRSFIRVYAHANGKQLNDLLIPMQDGKVVNDVAELTRFDDHAQILYSLMIDRFHNGNKNNDWKMNSPEVLDIVDYQGGDIAGITKKIKEGFFDELGITTIWISPITQNPWDAWGMYPFPNGNKYDSTKTYTKFSGYHGYWPIFTTEVEKRFTTEQELHDMLATAHKHSMNVILDYVANHMHINSPTLQAHPDWHTDSILPDGRRNFELWDEARLTTWFDVHIPTLDLERPEVCSPMTDSALVWLDKFAFDGFRHDACKHIPLNYWRELGAKMKQRYPDRHIWMIGETYGDPALIGSYVKTGMLNAQFDF
;
A
#
# COMPACT_ATOMS: atom_id res chain seq x y z
N ALA A 1 3.92 -28.85 -8.72
CA ALA A 1 3.20 -27.65 -8.26
C ALA A 1 2.45 -27.06 -9.44
N LYS A 2 1.13 -26.84 -9.32
CA LYS A 2 0.42 -26.00 -10.28
C LYS A 2 0.94 -24.57 -10.06
N GLY A 3 1.52 -23.96 -11.09
CA GLY A 3 1.96 -22.57 -11.02
C GLY A 3 0.78 -21.64 -10.69
N LEU A 4 1.07 -20.51 -10.07
CA LEU A 4 0.11 -19.42 -9.92
C LEU A 4 -0.31 -18.94 -11.31
N HIS A 5 -1.60 -18.72 -11.48
CA HIS A 5 -2.16 -18.20 -12.71
C HIS A 5 -3.03 -16.98 -12.40
N TYR A 6 -2.70 -15.86 -13.06
CA TYR A 6 -3.49 -14.64 -13.05
C TYR A 6 -3.86 -14.26 -14.46
N ASP A 7 -5.10 -13.93 -14.68
CA ASP A 7 -5.55 -13.30 -15.92
C ASP A 7 -5.51 -11.79 -15.74
N ILE A 8 -4.60 -11.14 -16.45
CA ILE A 8 -4.40 -9.68 -16.37
C ILE A 8 -4.97 -9.04 -17.62
N PRO A 9 -6.06 -8.26 -17.52
CA PRO A 9 -6.57 -7.52 -18.67
C PRO A 9 -5.57 -6.46 -19.12
N ILE A 10 -5.11 -6.54 -20.34
CA ILE A 10 -4.28 -5.52 -20.98
C ILE A 10 -5.20 -4.59 -21.75
N VAL A 11 -5.32 -3.35 -21.30
CA VAL A 11 -6.08 -2.32 -21.98
C VAL A 11 -5.10 -1.42 -22.72
N PRO A 12 -5.29 -1.15 -24.02
CA PRO A 12 -4.51 -0.15 -24.74
C PRO A 12 -4.54 1.19 -24.00
N GLN A 13 -3.50 2.02 -24.17
CA GLN A 13 -3.45 3.33 -23.54
C GLN A 13 -4.73 4.11 -23.84
N SER A 14 -5.49 4.43 -22.81
CA SER A 14 -6.87 4.91 -22.92
C SER A 14 -7.14 5.94 -21.83
N GLN A 15 -8.12 6.77 -22.06
CA GLN A 15 -8.67 7.66 -21.03
C GLN A 15 -9.46 6.83 -20.02
N TYR A 16 -9.30 7.13 -18.73
CA TYR A 16 -10.12 6.53 -17.68
C TYR A 16 -11.46 7.26 -17.55
N GLU A 17 -12.54 6.50 -17.39
CA GLU A 17 -13.89 7.06 -17.23
C GLU A 17 -14.71 6.25 -16.23
N VAL A 18 -15.47 6.92 -15.38
CA VAL A 18 -16.46 6.26 -14.52
C VAL A 18 -17.70 5.93 -15.36
N GLY A 19 -17.94 4.65 -15.58
CA GLY A 19 -19.00 4.18 -16.47
C GLY A 19 -19.77 2.97 -15.97
N LEU A 20 -19.36 2.32 -14.86
CA LEU A 20 -19.98 1.13 -14.32
C LEU A 20 -20.45 1.35 -12.89
N VAL A 21 -21.69 0.96 -12.60
CA VAL A 21 -22.27 0.95 -11.25
C VAL A 21 -23.06 -0.33 -11.03
N THR A 22 -22.89 -1.00 -9.91
CA THR A 22 -23.73 -2.14 -9.52
C THR A 22 -25.15 -1.68 -9.26
N LYS A 23 -26.15 -2.38 -9.81
CA LYS A 23 -27.56 -2.06 -9.70
C LYS A 23 -28.33 -2.99 -8.77
N SER A 24 -28.18 -4.28 -8.98
CA SER A 24 -28.90 -5.30 -8.21
C SER A 24 -28.21 -6.65 -8.26
N PHE A 25 -28.54 -7.49 -7.29
CA PHE A 25 -28.02 -8.84 -7.14
C PHE A 25 -29.15 -9.82 -6.95
N SER A 26 -28.96 -11.04 -7.47
CA SER A 26 -29.81 -12.21 -7.19
C SER A 26 -28.92 -13.41 -6.88
N ASP A 27 -29.51 -14.56 -6.56
CA ASP A 27 -28.76 -15.81 -6.33
C ASP A 27 -28.01 -16.30 -7.60
N SER A 28 -28.35 -15.78 -8.77
CA SER A 28 -27.80 -16.25 -10.04
C SER A 28 -27.25 -15.17 -10.96
N THR A 29 -27.50 -13.89 -10.67
CA THR A 29 -27.10 -12.78 -11.55
C THR A 29 -26.67 -11.55 -10.79
N ILE A 30 -25.77 -10.79 -11.40
CA ILE A 30 -25.36 -9.45 -11.01
C ILE A 30 -25.77 -8.52 -12.14
N THR A 31 -26.53 -7.49 -11.86
CA THR A 31 -26.90 -6.45 -12.82
C THR A 31 -26.06 -5.19 -12.57
N ILE A 32 -25.45 -4.70 -13.65
CA ILE A 32 -24.63 -3.51 -13.67
C ILE A 32 -25.32 -2.47 -14.56
N THR A 33 -25.39 -1.21 -14.10
CA THR A 33 -25.75 -0.08 -14.95
C THR A 33 -24.51 0.47 -15.63
N VAL A 34 -24.62 0.71 -16.93
CA VAL A 34 -23.62 1.41 -17.74
C VAL A 34 -24.06 2.86 -17.87
N LEU A 35 -23.27 3.79 -17.36
CA LEU A 35 -23.70 5.20 -17.18
C LEU A 35 -23.73 6.04 -18.46
N ASN A 36 -22.98 5.64 -19.49
CA ASN A 36 -22.89 6.35 -20.77
C ASN A 36 -23.11 5.40 -21.94
N GLU A 37 -23.51 5.95 -23.09
CA GLU A 37 -23.65 5.17 -24.31
C GLU A 37 -22.28 4.81 -24.90
N TYR A 38 -22.07 3.51 -25.13
CA TYR A 38 -20.88 2.99 -25.79
C TYR A 38 -21.26 2.07 -26.94
N GLU A 39 -20.73 2.33 -28.11
CA GLU A 39 -21.04 1.52 -29.31
C GLU A 39 -20.57 0.08 -29.22
N GLN A 40 -19.41 -0.14 -28.58
CA GLN A 40 -18.81 -1.47 -28.40
C GLN A 40 -18.13 -1.57 -27.03
N LEU A 41 -18.73 -2.30 -26.11
CA LEU A 41 -18.12 -2.65 -24.83
C LEU A 41 -17.44 -4.01 -24.89
N GLN A 42 -16.17 -4.04 -24.54
CA GLN A 42 -15.43 -5.28 -24.30
C GLN A 42 -15.37 -5.54 -22.80
N TRP A 43 -15.76 -6.73 -22.40
CA TRP A 43 -15.88 -7.14 -21.01
C TRP A 43 -14.83 -8.17 -20.64
N CYS A 44 -14.30 -8.09 -19.42
CA CYS A 44 -13.53 -9.13 -18.79
C CYS A 44 -14.01 -9.31 -17.35
N VAL A 45 -14.50 -10.48 -17.03
CA VAL A 45 -14.93 -10.84 -15.68
C VAL A 45 -13.95 -11.86 -15.12
N LEU A 46 -13.43 -11.58 -13.93
CA LEU A 46 -12.55 -12.48 -13.21
C LEU A 46 -13.24 -12.94 -11.93
N TRP A 47 -13.14 -14.22 -11.63
CA TRP A 47 -13.46 -14.77 -10.34
C TRP A 47 -12.18 -15.27 -9.68
N GLN A 48 -11.85 -14.75 -8.51
CA GLN A 48 -10.62 -15.10 -7.81
C GLN A 48 -9.38 -14.99 -8.72
N ASP A 49 -9.25 -13.87 -9.47
CA ASP A 49 -8.16 -13.59 -10.41
C ASP A 49 -8.08 -14.49 -11.64
N THR A 50 -9.09 -15.34 -11.88
CA THR A 50 -9.16 -16.23 -13.05
C THR A 50 -10.33 -15.83 -13.94
N ARG A 51 -10.12 -15.79 -15.26
CA ARG A 51 -11.14 -15.37 -16.21
C ARG A 51 -12.36 -16.30 -16.17
N ALA A 52 -13.53 -15.69 -16.06
CA ALA A 52 -14.80 -16.38 -16.15
C ALA A 52 -15.04 -16.94 -17.57
N THR A 53 -15.67 -18.09 -17.67
CA THR A 53 -15.92 -18.77 -18.94
C THR A 53 -17.10 -18.16 -19.70
N LYS A 54 -18.01 -17.46 -19.01
CA LYS A 54 -19.20 -16.84 -19.62
C LYS A 54 -18.99 -15.37 -19.86
N SER A 55 -19.52 -14.89 -20.97
CA SER A 55 -19.56 -13.48 -21.33
C SER A 55 -20.66 -12.74 -20.57
N VAL A 56 -20.49 -11.45 -20.46
CA VAL A 56 -21.50 -10.52 -19.98
C VAL A 56 -22.57 -10.35 -21.06
N GLU A 57 -23.84 -10.41 -20.68
CA GLU A 57 -24.96 -10.02 -21.54
C GLU A 57 -25.19 -8.51 -21.35
N TYR A 58 -24.84 -7.72 -22.36
CA TYR A 58 -25.04 -6.27 -22.36
C TYR A 58 -26.17 -5.89 -23.30
N ASN A 59 -27.13 -5.12 -22.82
CA ASN A 59 -28.20 -4.56 -23.59
C ASN A 59 -28.08 -3.01 -23.63
N PRO A 60 -27.64 -2.43 -24.75
CA PRO A 60 -27.51 -0.99 -24.88
C PRO A 60 -28.84 -0.21 -24.76
N SER A 61 -29.99 -0.87 -24.99
CA SER A 61 -31.29 -0.18 -24.98
C SER A 61 -31.78 0.19 -23.57
N ASP A 62 -31.29 -0.47 -22.54
CA ASP A 62 -31.63 -0.24 -21.12
C ASP A 62 -30.41 0.02 -20.25
N ASP A 63 -29.24 0.25 -20.88
CA ASP A 63 -27.97 0.59 -20.22
C ASP A 63 -27.60 -0.45 -19.14
N GLN A 64 -27.93 -1.74 -19.35
CA GLN A 64 -27.69 -2.80 -18.37
C GLN A 64 -26.81 -3.90 -18.91
N ALA A 65 -25.88 -4.32 -18.06
CA ALA A 65 -25.10 -5.53 -18.26
C ALA A 65 -25.45 -6.56 -17.17
N ILE A 66 -25.62 -7.80 -17.57
CA ILE A 66 -25.97 -8.92 -16.69
C ILE A 66 -24.82 -9.92 -16.68
N ILE A 67 -24.30 -10.21 -15.49
CA ILE A 67 -23.31 -11.24 -15.25
C ILE A 67 -24.01 -12.44 -14.60
N SER A 68 -23.93 -13.61 -15.22
CA SER A 68 -24.40 -14.86 -14.62
C SER A 68 -23.40 -15.36 -13.60
N ILE A 69 -23.84 -15.62 -12.36
CA ILE A 69 -23.02 -16.26 -11.32
C ILE A 69 -22.91 -17.76 -11.67
N GLU A 70 -21.70 -18.19 -11.99
CA GLU A 70 -21.45 -19.58 -12.42
C GLU A 70 -21.68 -20.58 -11.27
N PRO A 71 -22.05 -21.85 -11.57
CA PRO A 71 -22.24 -22.86 -10.54
C PRO A 71 -21.04 -23.04 -9.62
N ALA A 72 -19.82 -23.03 -10.16
CA ALA A 72 -18.59 -23.13 -9.38
C ALA A 72 -18.41 -22.00 -8.37
N TRP A 73 -18.90 -20.80 -8.69
CA TRP A 73 -18.85 -19.65 -7.77
C TRP A 73 -19.88 -19.79 -6.65
N ARG A 74 -21.08 -20.27 -6.98
CA ARG A 74 -22.16 -20.52 -6.00
C ARG A 74 -21.85 -21.65 -5.01
N GLU A 75 -21.05 -22.62 -5.43
CA GLU A 75 -20.63 -23.75 -4.59
C GLU A 75 -19.36 -23.44 -3.77
N SER A 76 -18.72 -22.28 -4.01
CA SER A 76 -17.53 -21.89 -3.26
C SER A 76 -17.81 -21.68 -1.78
N LYS A 77 -16.82 -21.96 -0.95
CA LYS A 77 -16.90 -21.75 0.50
C LYS A 77 -15.94 -20.64 0.93
N GLY A 78 -16.34 -19.91 1.96
CA GLY A 78 -15.58 -18.79 2.46
C GLY A 78 -15.71 -17.53 1.60
N ARG A 79 -14.83 -16.57 1.84
CA ARG A 79 -14.79 -15.30 1.13
C ARG A 79 -14.17 -15.46 -0.25
N SER A 80 -14.81 -14.92 -1.27
CA SER A 80 -14.32 -14.82 -2.65
C SER A 80 -14.73 -13.47 -3.25
N PHE A 81 -14.32 -13.18 -4.48
CA PHE A 81 -14.70 -11.94 -5.15
C PHE A 81 -14.83 -12.13 -6.68
N ILE A 82 -15.66 -11.27 -7.27
CA ILE A 82 -15.77 -11.08 -8.72
C ILE A 82 -15.22 -9.70 -9.04
N ARG A 83 -14.33 -9.61 -10.02
CA ARG A 83 -13.86 -8.34 -10.56
C ARG A 83 -14.29 -8.17 -11.99
N VAL A 84 -14.89 -7.02 -12.31
CA VAL A 84 -15.45 -6.72 -13.63
C VAL A 84 -14.69 -5.57 -14.24
N TYR A 85 -14.17 -5.78 -15.43
CA TYR A 85 -13.55 -4.76 -16.26
C TYR A 85 -14.36 -4.52 -17.51
N ALA A 86 -14.43 -3.27 -17.98
CA ALA A 86 -14.96 -2.93 -19.28
C ALA A 86 -14.10 -1.87 -19.99
N HIS A 87 -14.07 -1.96 -21.31
CA HIS A 87 -13.33 -1.06 -22.17
C HIS A 87 -14.14 -0.75 -23.42
N ALA A 88 -14.12 0.52 -23.85
CA ALA A 88 -14.80 0.96 -25.08
C ALA A 88 -14.03 2.11 -25.76
N ASN A 89 -13.85 2.05 -27.06
CA ASN A 89 -13.38 3.16 -27.90
C ASN A 89 -12.12 3.91 -27.37
N GLY A 90 -11.11 3.17 -26.87
CA GLY A 90 -9.92 3.75 -26.27
C GLY A 90 -10.12 4.27 -24.85
N LYS A 91 -11.27 4.04 -24.21
CA LYS A 91 -11.56 4.39 -22.82
C LYS A 91 -11.58 3.15 -21.95
N GLN A 92 -10.88 3.21 -20.83
CA GLN A 92 -10.99 2.24 -19.76
C GLN A 92 -12.06 2.73 -18.78
N LEU A 93 -13.08 1.92 -18.52
CA LEU A 93 -14.06 2.20 -17.49
C LEU A 93 -13.51 1.79 -16.12
N ASN A 94 -14.11 2.33 -15.04
CA ASN A 94 -13.82 1.86 -13.70
C ASN A 94 -14.09 0.35 -13.61
N ASP A 95 -13.28 -0.37 -12.85
CA ASP A 95 -13.59 -1.75 -12.50
C ASP A 95 -14.53 -1.81 -11.28
N LEU A 96 -15.21 -2.94 -11.15
CA LEU A 96 -16.05 -3.24 -10.00
C LEU A 96 -15.46 -4.43 -9.27
N LEU A 97 -15.28 -4.32 -7.95
CA LEU A 97 -14.95 -5.41 -7.05
C LEU A 97 -16.19 -5.79 -6.25
N ILE A 98 -16.65 -7.02 -6.42
CA ILE A 98 -17.90 -7.52 -5.84
C ILE A 98 -17.56 -8.66 -4.88
N PRO A 99 -17.65 -8.44 -3.55
CA PRO A 99 -17.36 -9.47 -2.56
C PRO A 99 -18.46 -10.54 -2.53
N MET A 100 -18.04 -11.77 -2.27
CA MET A 100 -18.92 -12.93 -2.12
C MET A 100 -18.59 -13.69 -0.83
N GLN A 101 -19.62 -14.26 -0.20
CA GLN A 101 -19.48 -15.15 0.95
C GLN A 101 -20.29 -16.42 0.70
N ASP A 102 -19.65 -17.58 0.78
CA ASP A 102 -20.28 -18.90 0.58
C ASP A 102 -21.14 -18.97 -0.69
N GLY A 103 -20.62 -18.40 -1.78
CA GLY A 103 -21.24 -18.39 -3.11
C GLY A 103 -22.34 -17.36 -3.33
N LYS A 104 -22.61 -16.47 -2.37
CA LYS A 104 -23.57 -15.37 -2.48
C LYS A 104 -22.87 -14.03 -2.52
N VAL A 105 -23.44 -13.07 -3.25
CA VAL A 105 -22.93 -11.68 -3.24
C VAL A 105 -23.20 -11.07 -1.87
N VAL A 106 -22.18 -10.46 -1.28
CA VAL A 106 -22.32 -9.66 -0.06
C VAL A 106 -22.88 -8.29 -0.46
N ASN A 107 -24.13 -8.03 -0.11
CA ASN A 107 -24.85 -6.82 -0.48
C ASN A 107 -25.45 -6.08 0.72
N ASP A 108 -25.23 -6.58 1.94
CA ASP A 108 -25.59 -5.92 3.19
C ASP A 108 -24.31 -5.56 3.95
N VAL A 109 -24.21 -4.30 4.38
CA VAL A 109 -23.10 -3.79 5.20
C VAL A 109 -22.92 -4.61 6.49
N ALA A 110 -24.00 -5.15 7.04
CA ALA A 110 -23.94 -5.99 8.25
C ALA A 110 -23.23 -7.35 8.03
N GLU A 111 -23.04 -7.77 6.80
CA GLU A 111 -22.31 -8.99 6.45
C GLU A 111 -20.81 -8.75 6.27
N LEU A 112 -20.36 -7.48 6.23
CA LEU A 112 -18.93 -7.14 6.15
C LEU A 112 -18.22 -7.48 7.46
N THR A 113 -17.01 -8.00 7.33
CA THR A 113 -16.14 -8.35 8.45
C THR A 113 -14.90 -7.45 8.47
N ARG A 114 -14.08 -7.56 9.50
CA ARG A 114 -12.80 -6.84 9.56
C ARG A 114 -11.83 -7.18 8.40
N PHE A 115 -12.08 -8.25 7.67
CA PHE A 115 -11.27 -8.65 6.51
C PHE A 115 -11.78 -8.12 5.18
N ASP A 116 -12.89 -7.39 5.18
CA ASP A 116 -13.44 -6.80 3.96
C ASP A 116 -12.82 -5.43 3.70
N ASP A 117 -12.21 -5.25 2.54
CA ASP A 117 -11.55 -4.00 2.16
C ASP A 117 -12.50 -2.79 2.18
N HIS A 118 -13.79 -3.02 1.94
CA HIS A 118 -14.83 -1.98 1.96
C HIS A 118 -15.30 -1.55 3.36
N ALA A 119 -14.89 -2.26 4.42
CA ALA A 119 -15.33 -2.00 5.79
C ALA A 119 -14.24 -1.35 6.66
N GLN A 120 -13.14 -0.92 6.07
CA GLN A 120 -11.99 -0.43 6.83
C GLN A 120 -12.14 1.03 7.22
N ILE A 121 -11.97 1.32 8.52
CA ILE A 121 -11.81 2.67 9.07
C ILE A 121 -10.38 2.75 9.60
N LEU A 122 -9.52 3.49 8.89
CA LEU A 122 -8.10 3.54 9.18
C LEU A 122 -7.77 4.69 10.13
N TYR A 123 -6.94 4.37 11.12
CA TYR A 123 -6.25 5.36 11.94
C TYR A 123 -4.76 5.33 11.61
N SER A 124 -4.27 6.37 10.94
CA SER A 124 -2.84 6.55 10.68
C SER A 124 -2.16 7.20 11.87
N LEU A 125 -1.05 6.64 12.32
CA LEU A 125 -0.27 7.21 13.40
C LEU A 125 1.25 7.17 13.10
N MET A 126 1.94 8.23 13.50
CA MET A 126 3.39 8.24 13.56
C MET A 126 3.82 7.75 14.94
N ILE A 127 4.52 6.62 14.99
CA ILE A 127 4.87 5.90 16.24
C ILE A 127 5.54 6.87 17.24
N ASP A 128 6.59 7.55 16.80
CA ASP A 128 7.37 8.48 17.64
C ASP A 128 6.54 9.59 18.29
N ARG A 129 5.41 9.98 17.65
CA ARG A 129 4.58 11.12 18.05
C ARG A 129 3.29 10.71 18.77
N PHE A 130 2.99 9.43 18.83
CA PHE A 130 1.68 8.98 19.30
C PHE A 130 1.62 8.85 20.83
N HIS A 131 2.37 7.94 21.41
CA HIS A 131 2.39 7.72 22.86
C HIS A 131 3.65 6.99 23.31
N ASN A 132 4.32 7.51 24.35
CA ASN A 132 5.47 6.86 24.97
C ASN A 132 4.99 5.85 26.03
N GLY A 133 5.21 4.58 25.79
CA GLY A 133 4.86 3.48 26.70
C GLY A 133 6.06 2.89 27.44
N ASN A 134 7.26 3.02 26.90
CA ASN A 134 8.50 2.44 27.44
C ASN A 134 9.64 3.47 27.40
N LYS A 135 9.85 4.15 28.51
CA LYS A 135 10.91 5.16 28.63
C LYS A 135 12.34 4.64 28.51
N ASN A 136 12.54 3.30 28.52
CA ASN A 136 13.88 2.73 28.45
C ASN A 136 14.43 2.71 27.02
N ASN A 137 13.58 2.88 25.99
CA ASN A 137 13.98 3.00 24.60
C ASN A 137 14.02 4.46 24.13
N ASP A 138 13.70 5.41 24.99
CA ASP A 138 13.79 6.84 24.68
C ASP A 138 15.21 7.19 24.25
N TRP A 139 15.29 7.86 23.11
CA TRP A 139 16.54 8.32 22.56
C TRP A 139 16.34 9.68 21.89
N LYS A 140 17.31 10.55 22.09
CA LYS A 140 17.41 11.82 21.38
C LYS A 140 18.79 11.98 20.78
N MET A 141 18.83 12.58 19.62
CA MET A 141 20.09 12.86 18.95
C MET A 141 20.90 13.90 19.71
N ASN A 142 20.23 14.87 20.34
CA ASN A 142 20.85 15.96 21.07
C ASN A 142 21.91 16.73 20.25
N SER A 143 21.71 16.81 18.94
CA SER A 143 22.61 17.52 18.03
C SER A 143 22.26 18.99 17.95
N PRO A 144 23.26 19.91 17.96
CA PRO A 144 23.01 21.31 17.73
C PRO A 144 22.46 21.64 16.35
N GLU A 145 22.55 20.71 15.37
CA GLU A 145 22.02 20.87 14.03
C GLU A 145 20.55 20.43 13.90
N VAL A 146 19.98 19.80 14.94
CA VAL A 146 18.61 19.26 14.94
C VAL A 146 17.77 20.06 15.94
N LEU A 147 16.64 20.60 15.48
CA LEU A 147 15.64 21.17 16.37
C LEU A 147 14.92 20.07 17.15
N ASP A 148 14.59 20.33 18.42
CA ASP A 148 13.88 19.34 19.25
C ASP A 148 12.58 18.84 18.61
N ILE A 149 11.86 19.70 17.90
CA ILE A 149 10.59 19.33 17.23
C ILE A 149 10.77 18.31 16.09
N VAL A 150 11.96 18.17 15.51
CA VAL A 150 12.31 17.22 14.45
C VAL A 150 13.29 16.16 14.90
N ASP A 151 13.42 15.99 16.21
CA ASP A 151 14.12 14.89 16.87
C ASP A 151 13.10 13.88 17.43
N TYR A 152 13.56 12.72 17.87
CA TYR A 152 12.73 11.70 18.51
C TYR A 152 12.02 12.26 19.75
N GLN A 153 10.73 11.92 19.93
CA GLN A 153 9.91 12.32 21.08
C GLN A 153 9.54 11.12 21.98
N GLY A 154 9.98 9.91 21.63
CA GLY A 154 9.88 8.74 22.48
C GLY A 154 8.56 7.97 22.37
N GLY A 155 7.70 8.25 21.39
CA GLY A 155 6.57 7.38 21.10
C GLY A 155 7.04 6.01 20.59
N ASP A 156 6.32 4.94 20.98
CA ASP A 156 6.75 3.55 20.76
C ASP A 156 5.58 2.57 20.62
N ILE A 157 5.89 1.32 20.27
CA ILE A 157 4.91 0.23 20.11
C ILE A 157 4.27 -0.16 21.46
N ALA A 158 4.98 -0.04 22.56
CA ALA A 158 4.42 -0.27 23.90
C ALA A 158 3.32 0.74 24.21
N GLY A 159 3.51 1.99 23.79
CA GLY A 159 2.50 3.06 23.91
C GLY A 159 1.26 2.80 23.08
N ILE A 160 1.41 2.31 21.84
CA ILE A 160 0.28 1.90 21.00
C ILE A 160 -0.47 0.75 21.67
N THR A 161 0.24 -0.27 22.15
CA THR A 161 -0.34 -1.43 22.87
C THR A 161 -1.16 -0.98 24.07
N LYS A 162 -0.66 0.00 24.82
CA LYS A 162 -1.37 0.58 25.97
C LYS A 162 -2.67 1.25 25.52
N LYS A 163 -2.64 2.05 24.44
CA LYS A 163 -3.83 2.74 23.92
C LYS A 163 -4.88 1.79 23.36
N ILE A 164 -4.48 0.67 22.75
CA ILE A 164 -5.41 -0.40 22.36
C ILE A 164 -6.11 -0.96 23.59
N LYS A 165 -5.35 -1.34 24.63
CA LYS A 165 -5.90 -1.91 25.89
C LYS A 165 -6.81 -0.93 26.64
N GLU A 166 -6.59 0.36 26.53
CA GLU A 166 -7.42 1.43 27.11
C GLU A 166 -8.75 1.62 26.35
N GLY A 167 -8.93 0.99 25.17
CA GLY A 167 -10.13 1.13 24.33
C GLY A 167 -10.15 2.39 23.46
N PHE A 168 -9.03 3.12 23.34
CA PHE A 168 -8.97 4.37 22.57
C PHE A 168 -9.45 4.21 21.12
N PHE A 169 -9.00 3.15 20.46
CA PHE A 169 -9.39 2.90 19.07
C PHE A 169 -10.80 2.32 18.95
N ASP A 170 -11.25 1.53 19.94
CA ASP A 170 -12.60 0.99 20.00
C ASP A 170 -13.63 2.12 20.10
N GLU A 171 -13.38 3.12 20.97
CA GLU A 171 -14.24 4.30 21.14
C GLU A 171 -14.37 5.13 19.86
N LEU A 172 -13.34 5.14 19.01
CA LEU A 172 -13.33 5.83 17.72
C LEU A 172 -13.94 4.99 16.58
N GLY A 173 -14.26 3.71 16.83
CA GLY A 173 -14.75 2.79 15.80
C GLY A 173 -13.71 2.38 14.75
N ILE A 174 -12.42 2.41 15.12
CA ILE A 174 -11.32 2.06 14.22
C ILE A 174 -11.28 0.55 13.98
N THR A 175 -11.15 0.17 12.72
CA THR A 175 -11.00 -1.25 12.32
C THR A 175 -9.59 -1.60 11.88
N THR A 176 -8.80 -0.62 11.49
CA THR A 176 -7.40 -0.82 11.04
C THR A 176 -6.48 0.27 11.58
N ILE A 177 -5.40 -0.13 12.22
CA ILE A 177 -4.34 0.78 12.65
C ILE A 177 -3.23 0.74 11.57
N TRP A 178 -2.91 1.90 11.00
CA TRP A 178 -1.77 2.08 10.11
C TRP A 178 -0.65 2.72 10.90
N ILE A 179 0.42 1.96 11.17
CA ILE A 179 1.62 2.46 11.86
C ILE A 179 2.66 2.95 10.86
N SER A 180 3.34 4.06 11.17
CA SER A 180 4.48 4.55 10.39
C SER A 180 5.58 3.49 10.27
N PRO A 181 6.54 3.62 9.32
CA PRO A 181 7.57 2.59 9.13
C PRO A 181 8.35 2.30 10.41
N ILE A 182 8.58 1.00 10.67
CA ILE A 182 9.33 0.50 11.84
C ILE A 182 10.68 -0.12 11.47
N THR A 183 11.08 0.02 10.22
CA THR A 183 12.42 -0.38 9.76
C THR A 183 13.49 0.50 10.39
N GLN A 184 14.66 -0.07 10.66
CA GLN A 184 15.74 0.68 11.31
C GLN A 184 16.21 1.87 10.44
N ASN A 185 16.20 3.05 11.02
CA ASN A 185 16.61 4.33 10.45
C ASN A 185 18.02 4.74 10.92
N PRO A 186 18.66 5.74 10.28
CA PRO A 186 20.00 6.18 10.66
C PRO A 186 20.05 6.72 12.10
N TRP A 187 21.23 6.58 12.70
CA TRP A 187 21.54 7.17 14.00
C TRP A 187 22.00 8.62 13.88
N ASP A 188 22.35 9.08 12.67
CA ASP A 188 22.80 10.45 12.38
C ASP A 188 21.65 11.28 11.81
N ALA A 189 21.79 12.61 11.89
CA ALA A 189 20.86 13.56 11.32
C ALA A 189 21.15 13.81 9.84
N TRP A 190 20.10 13.82 9.04
CA TRP A 190 20.16 13.97 7.59
C TRP A 190 19.18 15.02 7.07
N GLY A 191 19.27 15.30 5.77
CA GLY A 191 18.52 16.37 5.14
C GLY A 191 18.99 17.75 5.59
N MET A 192 18.48 18.76 4.94
CA MET A 192 18.72 20.17 5.32
C MET A 192 17.49 20.97 4.94
N TYR A 193 16.73 21.39 5.96
CA TYR A 193 15.57 22.24 5.73
C TYR A 193 15.92 23.70 6.07
N PRO A 194 16.02 24.59 5.06
CA PRO A 194 16.32 25.99 5.29
C PRO A 194 15.12 26.77 5.83
N PHE A 195 15.39 27.84 6.58
CA PHE A 195 14.39 28.77 7.08
C PHE A 195 14.56 30.14 6.42
N PRO A 196 14.16 30.32 5.15
CA PRO A 196 14.42 31.56 4.41
C PRO A 196 13.76 32.79 5.03
N ASN A 197 12.68 32.62 5.79
CA ASN A 197 11.93 33.68 6.48
C ASN A 197 12.19 33.71 7.99
N GLY A 198 13.30 33.11 8.45
CA GLY A 198 13.63 32.96 9.86
C GLY A 198 12.95 31.73 10.49
N ASN A 199 13.60 31.22 11.51
CA ASN A 199 13.13 30.05 12.25
C ASN A 199 12.29 30.47 13.46
N LYS A 200 11.01 30.15 13.49
CA LYS A 200 10.10 30.48 14.60
C LYS A 200 10.38 29.70 15.90
N TYR A 201 11.14 28.60 15.82
CA TYR A 201 11.49 27.76 16.98
C TYR A 201 12.85 28.15 17.61
N ASP A 202 13.78 28.63 16.77
CA ASP A 202 15.11 29.09 17.21
C ASP A 202 15.64 30.12 16.21
N SER A 203 15.55 31.40 16.58
CA SER A 203 15.95 32.54 15.74
C SER A 203 17.45 32.58 15.40
N THR A 204 18.28 31.78 16.08
CA THR A 204 19.72 31.70 15.81
C THR A 204 20.06 30.72 14.70
N LYS A 205 19.12 29.91 14.27
CA LYS A 205 19.31 28.86 13.24
C LYS A 205 18.68 29.21 11.91
N THR A 206 19.44 29.06 10.86
CA THR A 206 18.99 29.29 9.47
C THR A 206 18.52 28.02 8.78
N TYR A 207 18.79 26.84 9.34
CA TYR A 207 18.35 25.52 8.86
C TYR A 207 18.22 24.54 10.02
N THR A 208 17.61 23.37 9.76
CA THR A 208 17.66 22.19 10.62
C THR A 208 17.92 20.94 9.80
N LYS A 209 18.61 19.97 10.40
CA LYS A 209 18.58 18.58 9.96
C LYS A 209 17.47 17.84 10.72
N PHE A 210 17.16 16.63 10.28
CA PHE A 210 16.14 15.76 10.87
C PHE A 210 16.79 14.48 11.40
N SER A 211 16.30 13.98 12.51
CA SER A 211 16.52 12.59 12.88
C SER A 211 15.57 11.66 12.08
N GLY A 212 15.80 10.35 12.10
CA GLY A 212 14.96 9.37 11.41
C GLY A 212 13.64 9.04 12.11
N TYR A 213 13.11 9.91 12.98
CA TYR A 213 11.93 9.67 13.81
C TYR A 213 10.66 9.28 13.06
N HIS A 214 10.57 9.66 11.80
CA HIS A 214 9.42 9.38 10.93
C HIS A 214 9.44 7.97 10.31
N GLY A 215 10.59 7.29 10.29
CA GLY A 215 10.72 5.92 9.79
C GLY A 215 11.02 5.78 8.29
N TYR A 216 10.97 6.88 7.50
CA TYR A 216 11.06 6.80 6.04
C TYR A 216 12.47 6.76 5.44
N TRP A 217 13.51 6.54 6.25
CA TRP A 217 14.89 6.42 5.78
C TRP A 217 15.50 5.05 6.12
N PRO A 218 14.99 3.94 5.58
CA PRO A 218 15.42 2.61 5.98
C PRO A 218 16.90 2.37 5.67
N ILE A 219 17.69 2.06 6.70
CA ILE A 219 19.04 1.51 6.55
C ILE A 219 18.97 -0.01 6.38
N PHE A 220 18.14 -0.67 7.17
CA PHE A 220 17.83 -2.10 7.05
C PHE A 220 16.34 -2.26 6.79
N THR A 221 15.98 -2.98 5.73
CA THR A 221 14.58 -3.21 5.34
C THR A 221 13.89 -4.32 6.11
N THR A 222 14.62 -5.09 6.92
CA THR A 222 14.14 -6.32 7.60
C THR A 222 14.40 -6.33 9.11
N GLU A 223 14.91 -5.23 9.67
CA GLU A 223 15.19 -5.08 11.10
C GLU A 223 14.28 -4.00 11.72
N VAL A 224 13.80 -4.27 12.93
CA VAL A 224 12.98 -3.31 13.67
C VAL A 224 13.81 -2.12 14.17
N GLU A 225 13.20 -0.95 14.19
CA GLU A 225 13.76 0.27 14.79
C GLU A 225 13.77 0.13 16.33
N LYS A 226 14.95 0.01 16.90
CA LYS A 226 15.14 -0.24 18.36
C LYS A 226 14.64 0.90 19.25
N ARG A 227 14.54 2.11 18.70
CA ARG A 227 13.97 3.28 19.41
C ARG A 227 12.44 3.22 19.48
N PHE A 228 11.80 2.35 18.69
CA PHE A 228 10.35 2.18 18.67
C PHE A 228 9.90 0.88 19.31
N THR A 229 10.70 -0.21 19.23
CA THR A 229 10.22 -1.54 19.64
C THR A 229 11.31 -2.60 19.70
N THR A 230 10.99 -3.67 20.40
CA THR A 230 11.58 -5.00 20.23
C THR A 230 10.64 -5.88 19.40
N GLU A 231 11.15 -6.98 18.82
CA GLU A 231 10.30 -7.96 18.10
C GLU A 231 9.19 -8.50 19.01
N GLN A 232 9.45 -8.72 20.31
CA GLN A 232 8.45 -9.20 21.25
C GLN A 232 7.33 -8.20 21.50
N GLU A 233 7.67 -6.93 21.72
CA GLU A 233 6.67 -5.85 21.90
C GLU A 233 5.78 -5.72 20.66
N LEU A 234 6.35 -5.90 19.46
CA LEU A 234 5.60 -5.86 18.20
C LEU A 234 4.61 -7.05 18.10
N HIS A 235 5.05 -8.26 18.44
CA HIS A 235 4.16 -9.44 18.53
C HIS A 235 3.01 -9.21 19.52
N ASP A 236 3.30 -8.65 20.70
CA ASP A 236 2.31 -8.36 21.72
C ASP A 236 1.29 -7.31 21.27
N MET A 237 1.73 -6.29 20.57
CA MET A 237 0.86 -5.25 20.00
C MET A 237 -0.09 -5.84 18.97
N LEU A 238 0.42 -6.61 17.99
CA LEU A 238 -0.39 -7.26 16.96
C LEU A 238 -1.43 -8.20 17.57
N ALA A 239 -1.01 -9.06 18.52
CA ALA A 239 -1.92 -9.95 19.22
C ALA A 239 -2.98 -9.19 20.03
N THR A 240 -2.64 -8.02 20.58
CA THR A 240 -3.57 -7.17 21.32
C THR A 240 -4.59 -6.54 20.35
N ALA A 241 -4.15 -5.98 19.22
CA ALA A 241 -5.03 -5.42 18.21
C ALA A 241 -6.03 -6.46 17.68
N HIS A 242 -5.56 -7.68 17.38
CA HIS A 242 -6.43 -8.77 16.92
C HIS A 242 -7.48 -9.17 17.95
N LYS A 243 -7.16 -9.15 19.26
CA LYS A 243 -8.15 -9.40 20.33
C LYS A 243 -9.24 -8.33 20.38
N HIS A 244 -8.94 -7.12 19.97
CA HIS A 244 -9.89 -6.01 19.81
C HIS A 244 -10.54 -5.97 18.42
N SER A 245 -10.39 -7.03 17.61
CA SER A 245 -10.93 -7.13 16.24
C SER A 245 -10.41 -6.05 15.28
N MET A 246 -9.22 -5.52 15.53
CA MET A 246 -8.55 -4.52 14.68
C MET A 246 -7.49 -5.19 13.82
N ASN A 247 -7.37 -4.76 12.59
CA ASN A 247 -6.23 -5.05 11.73
C ASN A 247 -5.06 -4.10 12.03
N VAL A 248 -3.85 -4.52 11.69
CA VAL A 248 -2.68 -3.64 11.71
C VAL A 248 -1.95 -3.76 10.38
N ILE A 249 -1.78 -2.63 9.71
CA ILE A 249 -0.98 -2.54 8.48
C ILE A 249 0.30 -1.75 8.72
N LEU A 250 1.38 -2.25 8.13
CA LEU A 250 2.70 -1.63 8.21
C LEU A 250 2.90 -0.65 7.07
N ASP A 251 3.31 0.58 7.38
CA ASP A 251 3.84 1.47 6.36
C ASP A 251 5.20 0.95 5.87
N TYR A 252 5.30 0.64 4.60
CA TYR A 252 6.48 0.01 4.02
C TYR A 252 7.09 0.86 2.91
N VAL A 253 8.38 1.20 3.10
CA VAL A 253 9.18 1.97 2.15
C VAL A 253 9.92 1.01 1.21
N ALA A 254 9.48 0.93 -0.04
CA ALA A 254 10.11 0.08 -1.06
C ALA A 254 10.89 0.87 -2.11
N ASN A 255 10.53 2.15 -2.32
CA ASN A 255 11.10 2.97 -3.40
C ASN A 255 12.59 3.25 -3.22
N HIS A 256 13.07 3.43 -1.99
CA HIS A 256 14.43 3.89 -1.70
C HIS A 256 14.99 3.28 -0.42
N MET A 257 16.29 3.39 -0.26
CA MET A 257 17.02 3.11 0.98
C MET A 257 17.88 4.31 1.35
N HIS A 258 18.29 4.37 2.60
CA HIS A 258 19.31 5.32 3.02
C HIS A 258 20.67 4.97 2.39
N ILE A 259 21.44 5.97 1.97
CA ILE A 259 22.73 5.79 1.28
C ILE A 259 23.76 4.96 2.10
N ASN A 260 23.63 5.00 3.44
CA ASN A 260 24.45 4.18 4.35
C ASN A 260 23.93 2.76 4.56
N SER A 261 22.90 2.33 3.79
CA SER A 261 22.43 0.94 3.85
C SER A 261 23.55 -0.02 3.45
N PRO A 262 23.81 -1.08 4.25
CA PRO A 262 24.77 -2.13 3.86
C PRO A 262 24.40 -2.79 2.54
N THR A 263 23.11 -2.87 2.19
CA THR A 263 22.67 -3.38 0.89
C THR A 263 23.16 -2.51 -0.25
N LEU A 264 23.03 -1.20 -0.16
CA LEU A 264 23.54 -0.28 -1.19
C LEU A 264 25.06 -0.22 -1.21
N GLN A 265 25.73 -0.39 -0.07
CA GLN A 265 27.19 -0.49 -0.04
C GLN A 265 27.71 -1.75 -0.74
N ALA A 266 26.99 -2.87 -0.62
CA ALA A 266 27.31 -4.12 -1.31
C ALA A 266 26.91 -4.10 -2.80
N HIS A 267 25.90 -3.33 -3.15
CA HIS A 267 25.32 -3.23 -4.50
C HIS A 267 25.15 -1.75 -4.90
N PRO A 268 26.23 -1.01 -5.13
CA PRO A 268 26.16 0.42 -5.45
C PRO A 268 25.50 0.72 -6.81
N ASP A 269 25.27 -0.31 -7.62
CA ASP A 269 24.56 -0.25 -8.90
C ASP A 269 23.04 -0.53 -8.77
N TRP A 270 22.51 -0.73 -7.57
CA TRP A 270 21.09 -1.02 -7.37
C TRP A 270 20.20 0.23 -7.31
N HIS A 271 20.77 1.39 -7.22
CA HIS A 271 20.01 2.64 -7.30
C HIS A 271 20.09 3.26 -8.71
N THR A 272 19.14 4.12 -9.02
CA THR A 272 19.11 4.91 -10.25
C THR A 272 20.18 6.00 -10.24
N ASP A 273 20.45 6.60 -11.39
CA ASP A 273 21.43 7.68 -11.49
C ASP A 273 20.88 9.00 -10.93
N SER A 274 21.71 9.68 -10.13
CA SER A 274 21.41 11.01 -9.60
C SER A 274 21.55 12.14 -10.64
N ILE A 275 22.06 11.81 -11.82
CA ILE A 275 22.18 12.70 -12.98
C ILE A 275 21.52 12.03 -14.17
N LEU A 276 20.62 12.74 -14.83
CA LEU A 276 19.95 12.26 -16.04
C LEU A 276 20.92 12.24 -17.24
N PRO A 277 20.63 11.48 -18.30
CA PRO A 277 21.48 11.44 -19.51
C PRO A 277 21.69 12.79 -20.19
N ASP A 278 20.80 13.76 -19.97
CA ASP A 278 20.91 15.12 -20.46
C ASP A 278 21.75 16.07 -19.57
N GLY A 279 22.31 15.52 -18.46
CA GLY A 279 23.16 16.25 -17.52
C GLY A 279 22.42 16.97 -16.40
N ARG A 280 21.08 16.97 -16.38
CA ARG A 280 20.29 17.52 -15.26
C ARG A 280 20.37 16.64 -14.02
N ARG A 281 20.22 17.26 -12.85
CA ARG A 281 20.08 16.52 -11.59
C ARG A 281 18.74 15.78 -11.57
N ASN A 282 18.76 14.52 -11.18
CA ASN A 282 17.58 13.66 -11.08
C ASN A 282 17.00 13.65 -9.67
N PHE A 283 16.56 14.83 -9.21
CA PHE A 283 15.98 15.02 -7.88
C PHE A 283 14.63 15.71 -8.00
N GLU A 284 13.64 15.23 -7.26
CA GLU A 284 12.29 15.80 -7.17
C GLU A 284 11.57 15.97 -8.51
N LEU A 285 11.93 15.17 -9.50
CA LEU A 285 11.29 15.15 -10.83
C LEU A 285 10.08 14.20 -10.81
N TRP A 286 9.12 14.51 -9.95
CA TRP A 286 8.02 13.65 -9.52
C TRP A 286 7.14 13.09 -10.63
N ASP A 287 7.01 13.78 -11.75
CA ASP A 287 6.21 13.39 -12.91
C ASP A 287 7.08 12.98 -14.09
N GLU A 288 8.10 13.77 -14.42
CA GLU A 288 8.96 13.59 -15.59
C GLU A 288 9.82 12.31 -15.47
N ALA A 289 10.42 12.08 -14.31
CA ALA A 289 11.32 10.95 -14.05
C ALA A 289 10.84 10.09 -12.88
N ARG A 290 9.52 9.88 -12.78
CA ARG A 290 8.86 9.32 -11.60
C ARG A 290 9.43 7.98 -11.11
N LEU A 291 9.99 7.13 -11.99
CA LEU A 291 10.55 5.83 -11.62
C LEU A 291 12.04 5.87 -11.25
N THR A 292 12.70 7.01 -11.46
CA THR A 292 14.15 7.13 -11.28
C THR A 292 14.58 8.28 -10.41
N THR A 293 13.69 9.25 -10.15
CA THR A 293 14.02 10.46 -9.40
C THR A 293 14.33 10.17 -7.94
N TRP A 294 15.40 10.76 -7.41
CA TRP A 294 15.73 10.69 -6.00
C TRP A 294 14.91 11.71 -5.19
N PHE A 295 14.53 11.35 -3.99
CA PHE A 295 13.78 12.22 -3.08
C PHE A 295 14.70 13.19 -2.34
N ASP A 296 15.91 12.73 -2.00
CA ASP A 296 16.99 13.56 -1.44
C ASP A 296 18.34 12.87 -1.71
N VAL A 297 19.44 13.58 -1.50
CA VAL A 297 20.81 13.09 -1.74
C VAL A 297 21.18 11.88 -0.89
N HIS A 298 20.53 11.68 0.24
CA HIS A 298 20.80 10.58 1.18
C HIS A 298 19.81 9.39 1.03
N ILE A 299 18.81 9.49 0.17
CA ILE A 299 17.79 8.44 -0.07
C ILE A 299 17.66 8.16 -1.58
N PRO A 300 18.68 7.51 -2.18
CA PRO A 300 18.68 7.11 -3.57
C PRO A 300 17.51 6.17 -3.89
N THR A 301 16.83 6.42 -5.00
CA THR A 301 15.76 5.57 -5.52
C THR A 301 16.35 4.28 -6.06
N LEU A 302 15.77 3.14 -5.69
CA LEU A 302 16.18 1.82 -6.18
C LEU A 302 15.72 1.61 -7.64
N ASP A 303 16.55 0.98 -8.44
CA ASP A 303 16.21 0.62 -9.82
C ASP A 303 15.36 -0.67 -9.86
N LEU A 304 14.10 -0.54 -9.40
CA LEU A 304 13.16 -1.64 -9.27
C LEU A 304 12.63 -2.17 -10.62
N GLU A 305 12.98 -1.54 -11.74
CA GLU A 305 12.68 -2.09 -13.06
C GLU A 305 13.59 -3.30 -13.38
N ARG A 306 14.76 -3.38 -12.74
CA ARG A 306 15.72 -4.48 -12.87
C ARG A 306 15.30 -5.67 -12.00
N PRO A 307 15.14 -6.88 -12.56
CA PRO A 307 14.74 -8.07 -11.79
C PRO A 307 15.69 -8.43 -10.64
N GLU A 308 16.99 -8.21 -10.81
CA GLU A 308 18.02 -8.46 -9.78
C GLU A 308 17.94 -7.51 -8.58
N VAL A 309 17.25 -6.38 -8.71
CA VAL A 309 16.92 -5.44 -7.62
C VAL A 309 15.51 -5.71 -7.09
N CYS A 310 14.55 -5.84 -8.00
CA CYS A 310 13.13 -6.03 -7.67
C CYS A 310 12.91 -7.29 -6.82
N SER A 311 13.50 -8.42 -7.19
CA SER A 311 13.24 -9.70 -6.55
C SER A 311 13.70 -9.75 -5.09
N PRO A 312 14.93 -9.36 -4.72
CA PRO A 312 15.36 -9.28 -3.31
C PRO A 312 14.53 -8.25 -2.51
N MET A 313 14.10 -7.16 -3.15
CA MET A 313 13.33 -6.12 -2.45
C MET A 313 11.90 -6.56 -2.15
N THR A 314 11.25 -7.32 -3.05
CA THR A 314 9.96 -7.95 -2.76
C THR A 314 10.10 -9.04 -1.69
N ASP A 315 11.20 -9.81 -1.66
CA ASP A 315 11.47 -10.76 -0.58
C ASP A 315 11.66 -10.06 0.76
N SER A 316 12.31 -8.89 0.80
CA SER A 316 12.45 -8.07 2.01
C SER A 316 11.10 -7.64 2.59
N ALA A 317 10.12 -7.30 1.75
CA ALA A 317 8.76 -7.00 2.21
C ALA A 317 8.09 -8.21 2.86
N LEU A 318 8.29 -9.41 2.29
CA LEU A 318 7.70 -10.64 2.83
C LEU A 318 8.25 -11.05 4.20
N VAL A 319 9.47 -10.64 4.57
CA VAL A 319 10.04 -10.92 5.90
C VAL A 319 9.11 -10.42 7.03
N TRP A 320 8.42 -9.29 6.82
CA TRP A 320 7.50 -8.73 7.81
C TRP A 320 6.25 -9.59 8.00
N LEU A 321 5.74 -10.21 6.93
CA LEU A 321 4.61 -11.13 6.98
C LEU A 321 4.99 -12.53 7.49
N ASP A 322 6.26 -12.92 7.34
CA ASP A 322 6.80 -14.17 7.87
C ASP A 322 7.02 -14.11 9.37
N LYS A 323 7.60 -13.00 9.82
CA LYS A 323 7.94 -12.81 11.23
C LYS A 323 6.75 -12.38 12.06
N PHE A 324 5.85 -11.56 11.49
CA PHE A 324 4.81 -10.87 12.23
C PHE A 324 3.43 -11.06 11.61
N ALA A 325 2.40 -11.01 12.44
CA ALA A 325 1.01 -11.17 12.01
C ALA A 325 0.39 -9.86 11.51
N PHE A 326 1.10 -9.09 10.68
CA PHE A 326 0.51 -7.93 10.02
C PHE A 326 -0.61 -8.35 9.07
N ASP A 327 -1.68 -7.57 8.99
CA ASP A 327 -2.81 -7.83 8.11
C ASP A 327 -2.58 -7.24 6.70
N GLY A 328 -1.53 -6.45 6.52
CA GLY A 328 -1.17 -5.90 5.23
C GLY A 328 -0.15 -4.77 5.30
N PHE A 329 -0.11 -4.00 4.23
CA PHE A 329 0.79 -2.87 4.07
C PHE A 329 0.07 -1.61 3.59
N ARG A 330 0.50 -0.46 4.07
CA ARG A 330 0.43 0.77 3.31
C ARG A 330 1.79 0.94 2.63
N HIS A 331 1.78 1.04 1.32
CA HIS A 331 2.98 1.22 0.53
C HIS A 331 3.24 2.70 0.28
N ASP A 332 4.39 3.16 0.77
CA ASP A 332 4.90 4.51 0.55
C ASP A 332 5.27 4.74 -0.91
N ALA A 333 5.04 5.95 -1.41
CA ALA A 333 5.54 6.44 -2.69
C ALA A 333 5.26 5.52 -3.90
N CYS A 334 4.10 4.87 -3.96
CA CYS A 334 3.74 3.93 -5.04
C CYS A 334 3.89 4.50 -6.44
N LYS A 335 3.62 5.81 -6.61
CA LYS A 335 3.82 6.54 -7.87
C LYS A 335 5.20 6.29 -8.48
N HIS A 336 6.22 6.11 -7.63
CA HIS A 336 7.62 6.00 -8.00
C HIS A 336 8.11 4.55 -8.14
N ILE A 337 7.20 3.58 -7.95
CA ILE A 337 7.50 2.15 -8.00
C ILE A 337 6.91 1.54 -9.27
N PRO A 338 7.68 0.79 -10.06
CA PRO A 338 7.20 0.23 -11.32
C PRO A 338 6.21 -0.93 -11.11
N LEU A 339 5.34 -1.17 -12.10
CA LEU A 339 4.28 -2.18 -12.01
C LEU A 339 4.79 -3.62 -11.86
N ASN A 340 5.99 -3.93 -12.36
CA ASN A 340 6.60 -5.25 -12.19
C ASN A 340 6.84 -5.59 -10.71
N TYR A 341 7.23 -4.61 -9.88
CA TYR A 341 7.39 -4.80 -8.44
C TYR A 341 6.08 -5.28 -7.79
N TRP A 342 4.96 -4.63 -8.08
CA TRP A 342 3.65 -4.99 -7.50
C TRP A 342 3.19 -6.37 -7.94
N ARG A 343 3.39 -6.70 -9.22
CA ARG A 343 3.06 -8.01 -9.77
C ARG A 343 3.89 -9.13 -9.14
N GLU A 344 5.18 -8.89 -8.95
CA GLU A 344 6.08 -9.86 -8.31
C GLU A 344 5.74 -10.04 -6.84
N LEU A 345 5.53 -8.94 -6.10
CA LEU A 345 5.13 -8.97 -4.69
C LEU A 345 3.79 -9.70 -4.53
N GLY A 346 2.78 -9.35 -5.34
CA GLY A 346 1.46 -10.01 -5.32
C GLY A 346 1.54 -11.49 -5.62
N ALA A 347 2.31 -11.90 -6.63
CA ALA A 347 2.53 -13.31 -6.96
C ALA A 347 3.21 -14.08 -5.82
N LYS A 348 4.27 -13.53 -5.24
CA LYS A 348 4.98 -14.14 -4.10
C LYS A 348 4.07 -14.25 -2.87
N MET A 349 3.28 -13.21 -2.55
CA MET A 349 2.31 -13.25 -1.44
C MET A 349 1.26 -14.32 -1.64
N LYS A 350 0.66 -14.40 -2.83
CA LYS A 350 -0.35 -15.42 -3.14
C LYS A 350 0.21 -16.83 -3.06
N GLN A 351 1.47 -17.02 -3.50
CA GLN A 351 2.15 -18.32 -3.41
C GLN A 351 2.47 -18.70 -1.96
N ARG A 352 2.92 -17.73 -1.15
CA ARG A 352 3.41 -17.99 0.21
C ARG A 352 2.29 -18.05 1.24
N TYR A 353 1.23 -17.27 1.03
CA TYR A 353 0.09 -17.11 1.93
C TYR A 353 -1.26 -17.29 1.21
N PRO A 354 -1.52 -18.45 0.58
CA PRO A 354 -2.70 -18.63 -0.27
C PRO A 354 -4.04 -18.43 0.46
N ASP A 355 -4.06 -18.68 1.77
CA ASP A 355 -5.26 -18.62 2.62
C ASP A 355 -5.34 -17.36 3.49
N ARG A 356 -4.37 -16.43 3.37
CA ARG A 356 -4.39 -15.15 4.10
C ARG A 356 -4.90 -14.04 3.21
N HIS A 357 -5.82 -13.25 3.75
CA HIS A 357 -6.11 -11.94 3.19
C HIS A 357 -5.03 -10.96 3.66
N ILE A 358 -4.27 -10.40 2.73
CA ILE A 358 -3.23 -9.40 2.99
C ILE A 358 -3.63 -8.15 2.23
N TRP A 359 -4.03 -7.13 2.97
CA TRP A 359 -4.52 -5.90 2.38
C TRP A 359 -3.38 -4.95 2.04
N MET A 360 -3.30 -4.53 0.78
CA MET A 360 -2.28 -3.61 0.28
C MET A 360 -2.94 -2.33 -0.20
N ILE A 361 -2.68 -1.23 0.50
CA ILE A 361 -3.09 0.11 0.07
C ILE A 361 -1.87 0.93 -0.32
N GLY A 362 -1.93 1.61 -1.47
CA GLY A 362 -0.82 2.39 -2.00
C GLY A 362 -1.02 3.89 -1.94
N GLU A 363 0.07 4.63 -1.89
CA GLU A 363 0.08 6.10 -1.99
C GLU A 363 0.51 6.53 -3.39
N THR A 364 -0.42 7.12 -4.13
CA THR A 364 -0.15 7.65 -5.48
C THR A 364 -0.81 9.00 -5.67
N TYR A 365 0.00 10.05 -5.81
CA TYR A 365 -0.47 11.34 -6.30
C TYR A 365 -0.47 11.33 -7.82
N GLY A 366 -1.65 11.46 -8.45
CA GLY A 366 -1.76 11.43 -9.89
C GLY A 366 -3.19 11.54 -10.38
N ASP A 367 -3.35 11.41 -11.68
CA ASP A 367 -4.68 11.33 -12.28
C ASP A 367 -5.33 9.95 -12.02
N PRO A 368 -6.65 9.82 -12.20
CA PRO A 368 -7.36 8.55 -11.97
C PRO A 368 -6.82 7.37 -12.80
N ALA A 369 -6.25 7.62 -14.00
CA ALA A 369 -5.71 6.56 -14.84
C ALA A 369 -4.41 6.00 -14.23
N LEU A 370 -3.53 6.87 -13.73
CA LEU A 370 -2.31 6.46 -13.03
C LEU A 370 -2.67 5.72 -11.74
N ILE A 371 -3.53 6.26 -10.88
CA ILE A 371 -3.99 5.64 -9.63
C ILE A 371 -4.60 4.27 -9.93
N GLY A 372 -5.53 4.19 -10.88
CA GLY A 372 -6.19 2.96 -11.28
C GLY A 372 -5.25 1.92 -11.93
N SER A 373 -4.07 2.33 -12.43
CA SER A 373 -3.10 1.40 -13.00
C SER A 373 -2.48 0.45 -11.96
N TYR A 374 -2.46 0.83 -10.69
CA TYR A 374 -1.89 0.05 -9.58
C TYR A 374 -2.89 -0.92 -8.94
N VAL A 375 -4.20 -0.68 -9.07
CA VAL A 375 -5.28 -1.51 -8.49
C VAL A 375 -5.80 -2.51 -9.52
N LYS A 376 -4.92 -3.33 -10.05
CA LYS A 376 -5.25 -4.39 -11.00
C LYS A 376 -5.00 -5.75 -10.38
N THR A 377 -5.55 -6.79 -11.02
CA THR A 377 -5.35 -8.18 -10.62
C THR A 377 -3.88 -8.49 -10.34
N GLY A 378 -3.61 -9.07 -9.17
CA GLY A 378 -2.25 -9.45 -8.74
C GLY A 378 -1.35 -8.31 -8.30
N MET A 379 -1.89 -7.11 -8.09
CA MET A 379 -1.17 -5.94 -7.58
C MET A 379 -1.83 -5.42 -6.30
N LEU A 380 -1.92 -4.10 -6.11
CA LEU A 380 -2.52 -3.51 -4.91
C LEU A 380 -4.04 -3.71 -4.86
N ASN A 381 -4.60 -3.77 -3.64
CA ASN A 381 -6.04 -3.86 -3.40
C ASN A 381 -6.71 -2.49 -3.47
N ALA A 382 -6.04 -1.46 -2.98
CA ALA A 382 -6.60 -0.12 -2.84
C ALA A 382 -5.53 0.97 -3.07
N GLN A 383 -6.00 2.19 -3.29
CA GLN A 383 -5.20 3.40 -3.35
C GLN A 383 -5.90 4.49 -2.54
N PHE A 384 -5.13 5.44 -2.02
CA PHE A 384 -5.72 6.67 -1.48
C PHE A 384 -6.26 7.52 -2.63
N ASP A 385 -7.39 8.20 -2.38
CA ASP A 385 -7.97 9.23 -3.23
C ASP A 385 -7.73 10.58 -2.54
N PHE A 386 -6.77 11.36 -3.07
CA PHE A 386 -6.34 12.64 -2.51
C PHE A 386 -7.03 13.82 -3.16
#